data_13a335df58318e8d1eacab2e691ddc10
#
_entry.id   13a335df58318e8d1eacab2e691ddc10
#
_cell.length_a   1.000
_cell.length_b   1.000
_cell.length_c   1.000
_cell.angle_alpha   90.00
_cell.angle_beta   90.00
_cell.angle_gamma   90.00
#
_symmetry.space_group_name_H-M   'P 1'
#
loop_
_entity.id
_entity.type
_entity.pdbx_description
1 polymer ?
#
loop_
_entity_poly.entity_id
_entity_poly.type
_entity_poly.pdbx_seq_one_letter_code
_entity_poly.pdbx_strand_id
1 'polypeptide(L)'
;LSVNKISFLNIVLVVVVTILAYPIILLLNGLFLNAISKVVEFNNFSQDLFTKSSFSTYLLFACLVPSICEEIFFRGMILNAYDIYGRKFAILLSSFIFAMSHFDIQNFVAPFLLGILFANLMELTGSIYAPIISHFTNNIIAILGAKFLTDNFSSIFSSSNLAKSIGSPE
;
A
#
# COMPACT_ATOMS: atom_id res chain seq x y z
N LEU A 1 -4.76 13.37 -19.13
CA LEU A 1 -5.39 12.42 -18.18
C LEU A 1 -6.24 11.45 -19.00
N SER A 2 -5.87 10.17 -19.07
CA SER A 2 -6.66 9.15 -19.79
C SER A 2 -7.89 8.74 -18.96
N VAL A 3 -8.98 9.47 -19.12
CA VAL A 3 -10.27 9.20 -18.44
C VAL A 3 -11.14 8.24 -19.29
N ASN A 4 -10.50 7.28 -19.96
CA ASN A 4 -11.23 6.30 -20.76
C ASN A 4 -12.00 5.33 -19.87
N LYS A 5 -13.18 4.90 -20.35
CA LYS A 5 -13.99 3.89 -19.66
C LYS A 5 -13.18 2.59 -19.55
N ILE A 6 -13.20 1.99 -18.38
CA ILE A 6 -12.60 0.68 -18.15
C ILE A 6 -13.66 -0.41 -18.34
N SER A 7 -13.32 -1.50 -19.03
CA SER A 7 -14.22 -2.65 -19.18
C SER A 7 -14.36 -3.42 -17.88
N PHE A 8 -15.49 -4.12 -17.68
CA PHE A 8 -15.69 -4.97 -16.50
C PHE A 8 -14.61 -6.05 -16.37
N LEU A 9 -14.21 -6.66 -17.47
CA LEU A 9 -13.13 -7.65 -17.47
C LEU A 9 -11.81 -7.02 -16.97
N ASN A 10 -11.46 -5.83 -17.42
CA ASN A 10 -10.25 -5.14 -16.96
C ASN A 10 -10.33 -4.80 -15.47
N ILE A 11 -11.50 -4.45 -14.93
CA ILE A 11 -11.69 -4.24 -13.48
C ILE A 11 -11.35 -5.52 -12.71
N VAL A 12 -11.91 -6.65 -13.12
CA VAL A 12 -11.64 -7.96 -12.49
C VAL A 12 -10.16 -8.31 -12.57
N LEU A 13 -9.54 -8.16 -13.75
CA LEU A 13 -8.11 -8.44 -13.93
C LEU A 13 -7.23 -7.55 -13.08
N VAL A 14 -7.52 -6.25 -12.98
CA VAL A 14 -6.79 -5.30 -12.13
C VAL A 14 -6.84 -5.74 -10.66
N VAL A 15 -8.02 -6.09 -10.16
CA VAL A 15 -8.20 -6.56 -8.78
C VAL A 15 -7.40 -7.85 -8.54
N VAL A 16 -7.53 -8.84 -9.44
CA VAL A 16 -6.81 -10.12 -9.33
C VAL A 16 -5.29 -9.92 -9.35
N VAL A 17 -4.78 -9.13 -10.31
CA VAL A 17 -3.33 -8.84 -10.39
C VAL A 17 -2.84 -8.15 -9.12
N THR A 18 -3.61 -7.21 -8.57
CA THR A 18 -3.25 -6.52 -7.32
C THR A 18 -3.19 -7.50 -6.14
N ILE A 19 -4.19 -8.38 -6.00
CA ILE A 19 -4.21 -9.39 -4.94
C ILE A 19 -3.01 -10.34 -5.05
N LEU A 20 -2.66 -10.77 -6.26
CA LEU A 20 -1.53 -11.68 -6.49
C LEU A 20 -0.17 -10.98 -6.31
N ALA A 21 -0.07 -9.70 -6.64
CA ALA A 21 1.15 -8.91 -6.44
C ALA A 21 1.41 -8.59 -4.96
N TYR A 22 0.37 -8.48 -4.14
CA TYR A 22 0.44 -8.06 -2.74
C TYR A 22 1.44 -8.88 -1.90
N PRO A 23 1.37 -10.22 -1.82
CA PRO A 23 2.32 -11.01 -1.04
C PRO A 23 3.77 -10.90 -1.55
N ILE A 24 3.96 -10.76 -2.85
CA ILE A 24 5.30 -10.59 -3.45
C ILE A 24 5.90 -9.26 -3.02
N ILE A 25 5.12 -8.18 -3.07
CA ILE A 25 5.53 -6.84 -2.64
C ILE A 25 5.85 -6.83 -1.15
N LEU A 26 5.02 -7.47 -0.31
CA LEU A 26 5.29 -7.60 1.12
C LEU A 26 6.60 -8.36 1.40
N LEU A 27 6.84 -9.45 0.67
CA LEU A 27 8.08 -10.21 0.82
C LEU A 27 9.30 -9.36 0.48
N LEU A 28 9.27 -8.65 -0.65
CA LEU A 28 10.39 -7.80 -1.08
C LEU A 28 10.62 -6.63 -0.11
N ASN A 29 9.56 -6.01 0.40
CA ASN A 29 9.66 -4.98 1.43
C ASN A 29 10.22 -5.55 2.74
N GLY A 30 9.81 -6.76 3.14
CA GLY A 30 10.34 -7.44 4.32
C GLY A 30 11.83 -7.77 4.21
N LEU A 31 12.30 -8.21 3.04
CA LEU A 31 13.72 -8.43 2.78
C LEU A 31 14.52 -7.12 2.86
N PHE A 32 13.98 -6.03 2.31
CA PHE A 32 14.58 -4.71 2.42
C PHE A 32 14.65 -4.25 3.89
N LEU A 33 13.56 -4.38 4.65
CA LEU A 33 13.51 -4.04 6.07
C LEU A 33 14.56 -4.82 6.87
N ASN A 34 14.69 -6.11 6.63
CA ASN A 34 15.71 -6.93 7.27
C ASN A 34 17.13 -6.45 6.94
N ALA A 35 17.37 -6.01 5.71
CA ALA A 35 18.67 -5.49 5.31
C ALA A 35 19.02 -4.16 5.99
N ILE A 36 18.06 -3.23 6.16
CA ILE A 36 18.29 -1.92 6.79
C ILE A 36 18.14 -1.91 8.31
N SER A 37 17.57 -2.96 8.92
CA SER A 37 17.29 -3.03 10.37
C SER A 37 18.53 -2.86 11.26
N LYS A 38 19.72 -3.07 10.71
CA LYS A 38 21.00 -2.86 11.41
C LYS A 38 21.46 -1.40 11.47
N VAL A 39 20.83 -0.53 10.67
CA VAL A 39 21.25 0.87 10.47
C VAL A 39 20.17 1.87 10.85
N VAL A 40 18.90 1.44 10.76
CA VAL A 40 17.73 2.31 11.00
C VAL A 40 16.92 1.78 12.18
N GLU A 41 16.67 2.63 13.17
CA GLU A 41 15.72 2.32 14.25
C GLU A 41 14.29 2.46 13.72
N PHE A 42 13.46 1.44 13.99
CA PHE A 42 12.08 1.41 13.51
C PHE A 42 11.13 2.14 14.47
N ASN A 43 10.32 3.02 13.94
CA ASN A 43 9.27 3.72 14.67
C ASN A 43 7.91 3.07 14.40
N ASN A 44 7.16 2.77 15.47
CA ASN A 44 5.82 2.16 15.41
C ASN A 44 4.69 3.20 15.24
N PHE A 45 4.97 4.35 14.61
CA PHE A 45 4.03 5.47 14.49
C PHE A 45 2.68 5.10 13.85
N SER A 46 2.67 4.14 12.93
CA SER A 46 1.45 3.72 12.23
C SER A 46 0.45 2.96 13.11
N GLN A 47 0.90 2.31 14.20
CA GLN A 47 0.01 1.52 15.06
C GLN A 47 -0.95 2.40 15.89
N ASP A 48 -0.53 3.60 16.29
CA ASP A 48 -1.34 4.49 17.14
C ASP A 48 -2.55 5.09 16.41
N LEU A 49 -2.46 5.23 15.09
CA LEU A 49 -3.56 5.75 14.27
C LEU A 49 -4.72 4.74 14.15
N PHE A 50 -4.41 3.44 14.10
CA PHE A 50 -5.43 2.38 13.95
C PHE A 50 -6.37 2.26 15.15
N THR A 51 -5.95 2.63 16.34
CA THR A 51 -6.72 2.42 17.57
C THR A 51 -7.76 3.50 17.85
N LYS A 52 -7.69 4.66 17.20
CA LYS A 52 -8.47 5.85 17.54
C LYS A 52 -9.61 6.20 16.56
N SER A 53 -9.66 5.62 15.37
CA SER A 53 -10.61 6.01 14.33
C SER A 53 -11.64 4.91 14.02
N SER A 54 -12.85 5.30 13.59
CA SER A 54 -13.85 4.30 13.15
C SER A 54 -13.40 3.65 11.84
N PHE A 55 -13.83 2.40 11.61
CA PHE A 55 -13.49 1.67 10.38
C PHE A 55 -13.93 2.41 9.10
N SER A 56 -15.10 3.05 9.13
CA SER A 56 -15.60 3.84 8.01
C SER A 56 -14.74 5.08 7.73
N THR A 57 -14.23 5.73 8.77
CA THR A 57 -13.29 6.85 8.64
C THR A 57 -11.99 6.38 7.98
N TYR A 58 -11.48 5.22 8.39
CA TYR A 58 -10.31 4.60 7.78
C TYR A 58 -10.51 4.27 6.30
N LEU A 59 -11.63 3.64 5.97
CA LEU A 59 -11.95 3.28 4.60
C LEU A 59 -12.00 4.52 3.68
N LEU A 60 -12.55 5.61 4.17
CA LEU A 60 -12.64 6.85 3.41
C LEU A 60 -11.27 7.53 3.27
N PHE A 61 -10.59 7.81 4.39
CA PHE A 61 -9.39 8.66 4.40
C PHE A 61 -8.08 7.92 4.16
N ALA A 62 -8.01 6.62 4.43
CA ALA A 62 -6.80 5.83 4.18
C ALA A 62 -6.88 4.95 2.92
N CYS A 63 -8.08 4.71 2.36
CA CYS A 63 -8.21 3.95 1.12
C CYS A 63 -8.71 4.80 -0.05
N LEU A 64 -9.92 5.34 0.05
CA LEU A 64 -10.60 5.95 -1.10
C LEU A 64 -9.95 7.29 -1.52
N VAL A 65 -9.79 8.21 -0.57
CA VAL A 65 -9.25 9.54 -0.88
C VAL A 65 -7.82 9.47 -1.42
N PRO A 66 -6.88 8.74 -0.78
CA PRO A 66 -5.52 8.60 -1.32
C PRO A 66 -5.52 7.95 -2.71
N SER A 67 -6.27 6.86 -2.91
CA SER A 67 -6.32 6.18 -4.22
C SER A 67 -6.74 7.09 -5.36
N ILE A 68 -7.64 8.03 -5.12
CA ILE A 68 -8.07 8.97 -6.15
C ILE A 68 -7.07 10.12 -6.30
N CYS A 69 -6.74 10.80 -5.21
CA CYS A 69 -5.92 12.00 -5.25
C CYS A 69 -4.49 11.71 -5.70
N GLU A 70 -3.89 10.65 -5.16
CA GLU A 70 -2.51 10.29 -5.48
C GLU A 70 -2.38 9.76 -6.91
N GLU A 71 -3.33 8.95 -7.40
CA GLU A 71 -3.26 8.48 -8.77
C GLU A 71 -3.47 9.61 -9.79
N ILE A 72 -4.36 10.55 -9.51
CA ILE A 72 -4.51 11.75 -10.37
C ILE A 72 -3.21 12.55 -10.39
N PHE A 73 -2.55 12.71 -9.25
CA PHE A 73 -1.30 13.46 -9.16
C PHE A 73 -0.13 12.72 -9.81
N PHE A 74 0.14 11.47 -9.37
CA PHE A 74 1.34 10.75 -9.82
C PHE A 74 1.20 10.21 -11.24
N ARG A 75 0.05 9.65 -11.62
CA ARG A 75 -0.16 9.06 -12.97
C ARG A 75 -0.78 10.06 -13.93
N GLY A 76 -1.64 10.93 -13.42
CA GLY A 76 -2.25 11.98 -14.22
C GLY A 76 -1.30 13.12 -14.57
N MET A 77 -0.48 13.57 -13.62
CA MET A 77 0.38 14.75 -13.81
C MET A 77 1.86 14.36 -13.97
N ILE A 78 2.49 13.77 -12.94
CA ILE A 78 3.95 13.54 -12.93
C ILE A 78 4.36 12.61 -14.06
N LEU A 79 3.75 11.45 -14.17
CA LEU A 79 4.09 10.47 -15.20
C LEU A 79 3.98 11.07 -16.61
N ASN A 80 2.91 11.81 -16.90
CA ASN A 80 2.74 12.44 -18.21
C ASN A 80 3.69 13.62 -18.45
N ALA A 81 4.02 14.40 -17.41
CA ALA A 81 4.98 15.51 -17.54
C ALA A 81 6.39 15.02 -17.92
N TYR A 82 6.79 13.86 -17.43
CA TYR A 82 8.11 13.30 -17.70
C TYR A 82 8.16 12.28 -18.86
N ASP A 83 7.04 12.03 -19.53
CA ASP A 83 6.96 11.12 -20.68
C ASP A 83 7.85 11.55 -21.86
N ILE A 84 8.13 12.83 -21.98
CA ILE A 84 9.08 13.40 -22.97
C ILE A 84 10.49 12.81 -22.85
N TYR A 85 10.89 12.30 -21.70
CA TYR A 85 12.18 11.64 -21.46
C TYR A 85 12.13 10.12 -21.66
N GLY A 86 10.98 9.61 -22.11
CA GLY A 86 10.73 8.20 -22.36
C GLY A 86 9.86 7.56 -21.28
N ARG A 87 8.93 6.72 -21.74
CA ARG A 87 7.88 6.12 -20.88
C ARG A 87 8.40 5.33 -19.70
N LYS A 88 9.45 4.52 -19.91
CA LYS A 88 10.05 3.72 -18.83
C LYS A 88 10.66 4.61 -17.73
N PHE A 89 11.33 5.68 -18.14
CA PHE A 89 11.89 6.65 -17.21
C PHE A 89 10.79 7.35 -16.42
N ALA A 90 9.72 7.80 -17.09
CA ALA A 90 8.59 8.45 -16.46
C ALA A 90 7.89 7.54 -15.42
N ILE A 91 7.72 6.24 -15.73
CA ILE A 91 7.17 5.26 -14.80
C ILE A 91 8.07 5.13 -13.56
N LEU A 92 9.38 4.94 -13.74
CA LEU A 92 10.31 4.78 -12.62
C LEU A 92 10.38 6.05 -11.76
N LEU A 93 10.48 7.23 -12.39
CA LEU A 93 10.54 8.50 -11.69
C LEU A 93 9.25 8.79 -10.92
N SER A 94 8.09 8.64 -11.56
CA SER A 94 6.79 8.82 -10.90
C SER A 94 6.61 7.87 -9.71
N SER A 95 7.05 6.61 -9.84
CA SER A 95 7.00 5.62 -8.77
C SER A 95 7.96 5.92 -7.64
N PHE A 96 9.14 6.43 -7.96
CA PHE A 96 10.13 6.87 -6.98
C PHE A 96 9.61 8.06 -6.16
N ILE A 97 9.08 9.09 -6.83
CA ILE A 97 8.50 10.26 -6.15
C ILE A 97 7.29 9.85 -5.30
N PHE A 98 6.47 8.93 -5.80
CA PHE A 98 5.34 8.35 -5.05
C PHE A 98 5.82 7.69 -3.74
N ALA A 99 6.87 6.85 -3.79
CA ALA A 99 7.42 6.22 -2.59
C ALA A 99 8.03 7.25 -1.64
N MET A 100 8.75 8.25 -2.15
CA MET A 100 9.34 9.33 -1.35
C MET A 100 8.28 10.20 -0.66
N SER A 101 7.09 10.38 -1.24
CA SER A 101 6.02 11.18 -0.66
C SER A 101 5.42 10.59 0.62
N HIS A 102 5.71 9.32 0.92
CA HIS A 102 5.32 8.69 2.18
C HIS A 102 6.22 9.06 3.37
N PHE A 103 7.38 9.70 3.12
CA PHE A 103 8.34 10.13 4.15
C PHE A 103 8.76 9.03 5.13
N ASP A 104 8.72 7.79 4.71
CA ASP A 104 9.05 6.62 5.52
C ASP A 104 10.00 5.69 4.75
N ILE A 105 11.27 5.66 5.17
CA ILE A 105 12.27 4.79 4.56
C ILE A 105 11.96 3.30 4.77
N GLN A 106 11.26 2.96 5.85
CA GLN A 106 10.86 1.58 6.16
C GLN A 106 9.84 1.07 5.16
N ASN A 107 8.96 1.95 4.69
CA ASN A 107 7.94 1.67 3.71
C ASN A 107 8.26 2.27 2.33
N PHE A 108 9.54 2.26 1.93
CA PHE A 108 9.91 2.79 0.63
C PHE A 108 9.70 1.78 -0.50
N VAL A 109 10.12 0.52 -0.32
CA VAL A 109 10.12 -0.49 -1.39
C VAL A 109 8.69 -0.87 -1.79
N ALA A 110 7.79 -1.04 -0.83
CA ALA A 110 6.41 -1.41 -1.15
C ALA A 110 5.70 -0.33 -1.99
N PRO A 111 5.64 0.97 -1.62
CA PRO A 111 5.07 2.00 -2.46
C PRO A 111 5.78 2.17 -3.81
N PHE A 112 7.11 1.98 -3.86
CA PHE A 112 7.83 2.06 -5.13
C PHE A 112 7.39 0.97 -6.12
N LEU A 113 7.30 -0.27 -5.66
CA LEU A 113 6.85 -1.39 -6.49
C LEU A 113 5.37 -1.28 -6.87
N LEU A 114 4.51 -0.85 -5.92
CA LEU A 114 3.13 -0.51 -6.20
C LEU A 114 3.02 0.61 -7.23
N GLY A 115 3.88 1.62 -7.12
CA GLY A 115 3.97 2.70 -8.08
C GLY A 115 4.20 2.23 -9.51
N ILE A 116 5.13 1.30 -9.69
CA ILE A 116 5.42 0.66 -10.98
C ILE A 116 4.20 -0.15 -11.46
N LEU A 117 3.59 -0.94 -10.57
CA LEU A 117 2.41 -1.74 -10.89
C LEU A 117 1.25 -0.84 -11.37
N PHE A 118 0.92 0.21 -10.63
CA PHE A 118 -0.17 1.13 -10.95
C PHE A 118 0.05 1.84 -12.29
N ALA A 119 1.27 2.29 -12.55
CA ALA A 119 1.61 2.91 -13.84
C ALA A 119 1.45 1.92 -15.00
N ASN A 120 1.91 0.68 -14.86
CA ASN A 120 1.76 -0.34 -15.89
C ASN A 120 0.29 -0.74 -16.11
N LEU A 121 -0.53 -0.82 -15.07
CA LEU A 121 -1.96 -1.08 -15.20
C LEU A 121 -2.68 0.06 -15.95
N MET A 122 -2.28 1.31 -15.72
CA MET A 122 -2.78 2.44 -16.50
C MET A 122 -2.40 2.31 -17.98
N GLU A 123 -1.16 1.93 -18.29
CA GLU A 123 -0.71 1.72 -19.67
C GLU A 123 -1.50 0.62 -20.38
N LEU A 124 -1.62 -0.53 -19.73
CA LEU A 124 -2.27 -1.71 -20.31
C LEU A 124 -3.78 -1.48 -20.56
N THR A 125 -4.42 -0.70 -19.73
CA THR A 125 -5.87 -0.45 -19.83
C THR A 125 -6.22 0.85 -20.56
N GLY A 126 -5.25 1.76 -20.71
CA GLY A 126 -5.49 3.12 -21.22
C GLY A 126 -6.39 3.95 -20.33
N SER A 127 -6.55 3.63 -19.04
CA SER A 127 -7.52 4.25 -18.15
C SER A 127 -6.94 4.55 -16.77
N ILE A 128 -7.14 5.77 -16.27
CA ILE A 128 -6.78 6.18 -14.90
C ILE A 128 -7.57 5.40 -13.83
N TYR A 129 -8.72 4.85 -14.17
CA TYR A 129 -9.50 4.04 -13.23
C TYR A 129 -8.79 2.74 -12.83
N ALA A 130 -7.93 2.19 -13.68
CA ALA A 130 -7.18 0.97 -13.35
C ALA A 130 -6.24 1.15 -12.15
N PRO A 131 -5.32 2.14 -12.14
CA PRO A 131 -4.48 2.37 -10.98
C PRO A 131 -5.28 2.81 -9.74
N ILE A 132 -6.37 3.59 -9.88
CA ILE A 132 -7.25 3.95 -8.75
C ILE A 132 -7.84 2.70 -8.11
N ILE A 133 -8.38 1.76 -8.90
CA ILE A 133 -8.96 0.51 -8.40
C ILE A 133 -7.88 -0.36 -7.76
N SER A 134 -6.71 -0.49 -8.39
CA SER A 134 -5.60 -1.25 -7.85
C SER A 134 -5.11 -0.68 -6.52
N HIS A 135 -4.92 0.63 -6.44
CA HIS A 135 -4.49 1.32 -5.23
C HIS A 135 -5.51 1.15 -4.09
N PHE A 136 -6.79 1.36 -4.37
CA PHE A 136 -7.87 1.15 -3.41
C PHE A 136 -7.91 -0.31 -2.92
N THR A 137 -7.79 -1.27 -3.83
CA THR A 137 -7.73 -2.70 -3.50
C THR A 137 -6.54 -3.02 -2.59
N ASN A 138 -5.35 -2.51 -2.91
CA ASN A 138 -4.15 -2.68 -2.09
C ASN A 138 -4.37 -2.15 -0.67
N ASN A 139 -4.90 -0.93 -0.53
CA ASN A 139 -5.10 -0.31 0.77
C ASN A 139 -6.14 -1.05 1.62
N ILE A 140 -7.23 -1.54 1.00
CA ILE A 140 -8.21 -2.40 1.70
C ILE A 140 -7.55 -3.69 2.20
N ILE A 141 -6.77 -4.38 1.37
CA ILE A 141 -6.10 -5.63 1.77
C ILE A 141 -5.15 -5.36 2.93
N ALA A 142 -4.38 -4.27 2.89
CA ALA A 142 -3.47 -3.89 3.97
C ALA A 142 -4.22 -3.64 5.30
N ILE A 143 -5.32 -2.89 5.26
CA ILE A 143 -6.13 -2.60 6.46
C ILE A 143 -6.79 -3.85 7.01
N LEU A 144 -7.41 -4.67 6.16
CA LEU A 144 -8.06 -5.91 6.58
C LEU A 144 -7.04 -6.91 7.13
N GLY A 145 -5.87 -7.01 6.50
CA GLY A 145 -4.77 -7.85 6.97
C GLY A 145 -4.24 -7.41 8.33
N ALA A 146 -4.01 -6.12 8.53
CA ALA A 146 -3.57 -5.55 9.80
C ALA A 146 -4.61 -5.81 10.91
N LYS A 147 -5.89 -5.58 10.62
CA LYS A 147 -6.98 -5.83 11.57
C LYS A 147 -7.06 -7.31 11.94
N PHE A 148 -7.03 -8.20 10.96
CA PHE A 148 -7.08 -9.65 11.19
C PHE A 148 -5.92 -10.13 12.09
N LEU A 149 -4.71 -9.63 11.85
CA LEU A 149 -3.54 -9.95 12.68
C LEU A 149 -3.71 -9.43 14.10
N THR A 150 -4.17 -8.19 14.28
CA THR A 150 -4.37 -7.58 15.60
C THR A 150 -5.41 -8.34 16.41
N ASP A 151 -6.56 -8.66 15.79
CA ASP A 151 -7.68 -9.36 16.47
C ASP A 151 -7.29 -10.78 16.89
N ASN A 152 -6.58 -11.51 16.02
CA ASN A 152 -6.13 -12.87 16.34
C ASN A 152 -4.98 -12.90 17.34
N PHE A 153 -4.03 -11.97 17.23
CA PHE A 153 -2.90 -11.90 18.16
C PHE A 153 -3.37 -11.55 19.59
N SER A 154 -4.29 -10.59 19.72
CA SER A 154 -4.90 -10.23 21.01
C SER A 154 -5.69 -11.39 21.63
N SER A 155 -6.40 -12.19 20.84
CA SER A 155 -7.13 -13.36 21.31
C SER A 155 -6.21 -14.49 21.80
N ILE A 156 -5.09 -14.74 21.11
CA ILE A 156 -4.08 -15.72 21.50
C ILE A 156 -3.38 -15.30 22.80
N PHE A 157 -3.02 -14.02 22.93
CA PHE A 157 -2.40 -13.52 24.16
C PHE A 157 -3.34 -13.50 25.36
N SER A 158 -4.64 -13.17 25.16
CA SER A 158 -5.63 -13.20 26.23
C SER A 158 -6.01 -14.63 26.67
N SER A 159 -5.93 -15.60 25.76
CA SER A 159 -6.23 -17.02 26.07
C SER A 159 -5.01 -17.78 26.62
N SER A 160 -3.80 -17.29 26.40
CA SER A 160 -2.62 -17.87 27.02
C SER A 160 -2.56 -17.45 28.49
N ASN A 161 -2.68 -18.41 29.40
CA ASN A 161 -2.47 -18.24 30.86
C ASN A 161 -1.03 -17.75 31.21
N LEU A 162 -0.24 -17.31 30.23
CA LEU A 162 1.08 -16.73 30.42
C LEU A 162 1.04 -15.41 31.20
N ALA A 163 -0.05 -14.66 31.12
CA ALA A 163 -0.25 -13.43 31.90
C ALA A 163 -0.45 -13.71 33.41
N LYS A 164 -0.90 -14.91 33.77
CA LYS A 164 -1.09 -15.33 35.18
C LYS A 164 0.19 -15.85 35.85
N SER A 165 1.19 -16.28 35.08
CA SER A 165 2.42 -16.83 35.64
C SER A 165 3.53 -15.79 35.89
N ILE A 166 3.36 -14.55 35.37
CA ILE A 166 4.35 -13.47 35.53
C ILE A 166 3.93 -12.45 36.62
N GLY A 167 2.73 -12.58 37.16
CA GLY A 167 2.10 -11.57 38.02
C GLY A 167 1.89 -11.92 39.51
N SER A 168 2.55 -12.92 40.06
CA SER A 168 2.58 -13.15 41.52
C SER A 168 4.01 -13.18 42.05
N PRO A 169 4.58 -12.07 42.54
CA PRO A 169 5.65 -12.15 43.51
C PRO A 169 5.03 -12.58 44.86
N GLU A 170 5.49 -13.70 45.39
CA GLU A 170 5.37 -14.00 46.81
C GLU A 170 6.25 -13.06 47.64
#